data_659176237e90b645441123b73dd54897
#
_entry.id   659176237e90b645441123b73dd54897
#
_cell.length_a   1.000
_cell.length_b   1.000
_cell.length_c   1.000
_cell.angle_alpha   90.00
_cell.angle_beta   90.00
_cell.angle_gamma   90.00
#
_symmetry.space_group_name_H-M   'P 1'
#
loop_
_entity.id
_entity.type
_entity.pdbx_description
1 polymer ?
#
loop_
_entity_poly.entity_id
_entity_poly.type
_entity_poly.pdbx_seq_one_letter_code
_entity_poly.pdbx_strand_id
1 'polypeptide(L)'
;MEKQKDVLILAIESSCDETAAAVVKNGRSVLSNVISSQIDLHKLYGGVVPEIASRKHIEKINQVIEEALKEADTTLDDLDAIAVTYGPGLVGALLVGVAEAKAISFAKNLPLVGVHHIEGHISANYIENLDLEPPFLCLVVSGGHTHLVVVKDYGEFEILGRTRDDAAGEAFDKVARAIGLGYPGGPKIDKLSKQGNAYAMDFPKAKVADAPYDFSFSGVKSAVLNHLNKCKMMGEPVVEADIAASFQRCVVEVLVEHAIVAARD
;
A
#
# COMPACT_ATOMS: atom_id res chain seq x y z
N MET A 1 -9.18 39.65 11.99
CA MET A 1 -9.08 38.20 11.76
C MET A 1 -7.66 37.82 12.16
N GLU A 2 -7.48 37.13 13.28
CA GLU A 2 -6.19 36.53 13.59
C GLU A 2 -5.83 35.53 12.48
N LYS A 3 -4.63 35.66 11.90
CA LYS A 3 -4.12 34.64 10.99
C LYS A 3 -3.95 33.36 11.80
N GLN A 4 -4.70 32.32 11.44
CA GLN A 4 -4.51 31.00 12.02
C GLN A 4 -3.03 30.63 11.83
N LYS A 5 -2.35 30.26 12.92
CA LYS A 5 -0.95 29.86 12.86
C LYS A 5 -0.84 28.62 11.98
N ASP A 6 0.10 28.61 11.03
CA ASP A 6 0.39 27.41 10.27
C ASP A 6 0.88 26.28 11.20
N VAL A 7 0.43 25.06 10.95
CA VAL A 7 0.81 23.86 11.71
C VAL A 7 1.75 23.03 10.85
N LEU A 8 2.96 22.77 11.36
CA LEU A 8 3.97 21.94 10.71
C LEU A 8 4.12 20.60 11.43
N ILE A 9 4.02 19.50 10.69
CA ILE A 9 4.10 18.14 11.22
C ILE A 9 5.19 17.38 10.48
N LEU A 10 6.14 16.80 11.23
CA LEU A 10 7.04 15.78 10.71
C LEU A 10 6.37 14.42 10.78
N ALA A 11 6.17 13.77 9.64
CA ALA A 11 5.58 12.45 9.51
C ALA A 11 6.67 11.41 9.19
N ILE A 12 6.63 10.25 9.85
CA ILE A 12 7.62 9.17 9.72
C ILE A 12 6.89 7.87 9.38
N GLU A 13 7.38 7.18 8.35
CA GLU A 13 6.89 5.87 7.90
C GLU A 13 8.04 4.87 7.80
N SER A 14 7.87 3.69 8.42
CA SER A 14 8.84 2.58 8.37
C SER A 14 8.17 1.21 8.46
N SER A 15 6.93 1.08 8.00
CA SER A 15 6.11 -0.13 8.26
C SER A 15 6.54 -1.38 7.49
N CYS A 16 7.26 -1.24 6.38
CA CYS A 16 7.65 -2.38 5.54
C CYS A 16 9.08 -2.26 5.00
N ASP A 17 9.27 -1.85 3.76
CA ASP A 17 10.56 -1.83 3.06
C ASP A 17 10.96 -0.43 2.56
N GLU A 18 10.23 0.60 2.95
CA GLU A 18 10.59 1.99 2.72
C GLU A 18 10.74 2.73 4.05
N THR A 19 11.86 3.47 4.18
CA THR A 19 12.04 4.48 5.22
C THR A 19 11.66 5.81 4.64
N ALA A 20 10.62 6.46 5.15
CA ALA A 20 10.21 7.75 4.64
C ALA A 20 9.99 8.77 5.76
N ALA A 21 10.27 10.04 5.44
CA ALA A 21 9.90 11.18 6.25
C ALA A 21 9.40 12.33 5.38
N ALA A 22 8.41 13.05 5.87
CA ALA A 22 7.80 14.19 5.19
C ALA A 22 7.51 15.32 6.17
N VAL A 23 7.63 16.56 5.73
CA VAL A 23 7.13 17.73 6.44
C VAL A 23 5.84 18.17 5.76
N VAL A 24 4.74 18.16 6.53
CA VAL A 24 3.41 18.51 6.04
C VAL A 24 2.90 19.75 6.77
N LYS A 25 2.40 20.71 5.99
CA LYS A 25 1.82 21.95 6.50
C LYS A 25 0.30 21.90 6.40
N ASN A 26 -0.37 22.19 7.50
CA ASN A 26 -1.83 22.29 7.59
C ASN A 26 -2.58 21.04 7.08
N GLY A 27 -1.96 19.86 7.20
CA GLY A 27 -2.54 18.57 6.85
C GLY A 27 -2.69 18.28 5.35
N ARG A 28 -2.38 19.24 4.45
CA ARG A 28 -2.58 19.06 2.99
C ARG A 28 -1.39 19.47 2.14
N SER A 29 -0.57 20.42 2.59
CA SER A 29 0.58 20.89 1.82
C SER A 29 1.83 20.12 2.21
N VAL A 30 2.36 19.32 1.28
CA VAL A 30 3.61 18.58 1.45
C VAL A 30 4.77 19.53 1.12
N LEU A 31 5.59 19.86 2.12
CA LEU A 31 6.79 20.70 1.93
C LEU A 31 7.99 19.86 1.53
N SER A 32 8.08 18.63 2.02
CA SER A 32 9.10 17.65 1.63
C SER A 32 8.55 16.23 1.74
N ASN A 33 9.13 15.31 0.96
CA ASN A 33 8.82 13.88 1.04
C ASN A 33 10.02 13.06 0.59
N VAL A 34 10.82 12.59 1.54
CA VAL A 34 12.05 11.83 1.31
C VAL A 34 11.80 10.36 1.56
N ILE A 35 12.17 9.53 0.59
CA ILE A 35 11.95 8.08 0.63
C ILE A 35 13.27 7.35 0.35
N SER A 36 13.66 6.46 1.24
CA SER A 36 14.74 5.49 1.05
C SER A 36 14.17 4.09 0.88
N SER A 37 13.99 3.66 -0.37
CA SER A 37 13.43 2.34 -0.70
C SER A 37 14.48 1.23 -0.61
N GLN A 38 14.04 0.07 -0.15
CA GLN A 38 14.84 -1.15 -0.04
C GLN A 38 14.49 -2.18 -1.14
N ILE A 39 13.68 -1.80 -2.15
CA ILE A 39 13.19 -2.69 -3.19
C ILE A 39 14.34 -3.42 -3.88
N ASP A 40 15.43 -2.74 -4.22
CA ASP A 40 16.56 -3.37 -4.92
C ASP A 40 17.29 -4.41 -4.04
N LEU A 41 17.33 -4.19 -2.73
CA LEU A 41 17.85 -5.15 -1.78
C LEU A 41 16.95 -6.39 -1.70
N HIS A 42 15.65 -6.19 -1.56
CA HIS A 42 14.68 -7.27 -1.40
C HIS A 42 14.43 -8.08 -2.68
N LYS A 43 14.68 -7.51 -3.86
CA LYS A 43 14.70 -8.25 -5.14
C LYS A 43 15.66 -9.44 -5.11
N LEU A 44 16.79 -9.32 -4.42
CA LEU A 44 17.80 -10.41 -4.30
C LEU A 44 17.25 -11.63 -3.57
N TYR A 45 16.25 -11.43 -2.71
CA TYR A 45 15.61 -12.47 -1.90
C TYR A 45 14.25 -12.92 -2.47
N GLY A 46 13.79 -12.29 -3.57
CA GLY A 46 12.49 -12.57 -4.16
C GLY A 46 11.28 -12.04 -3.37
N GLY A 47 11.50 -11.09 -2.47
CA GLY A 47 10.48 -10.45 -1.63
C GLY A 47 11.07 -9.90 -0.34
N VAL A 48 10.23 -9.22 0.45
CA VAL A 48 10.65 -8.55 1.68
C VAL A 48 11.09 -9.56 2.75
N VAL A 49 12.28 -9.34 3.35
CA VAL A 49 12.80 -10.09 4.49
C VAL A 49 12.72 -9.21 5.74
N PRO A 50 11.85 -9.51 6.71
CA PRO A 50 11.53 -8.60 7.82
C PRO A 50 12.74 -8.14 8.66
N GLU A 51 13.67 -9.05 8.95
CA GLU A 51 14.86 -8.71 9.75
C GLU A 51 15.83 -7.79 8.98
N ILE A 52 15.99 -8.01 7.69
CA ILE A 52 16.82 -7.16 6.84
C ILE A 52 16.19 -5.77 6.73
N ALA A 53 14.86 -5.70 6.53
CA ALA A 53 14.13 -4.45 6.48
C ALA A 53 14.34 -3.63 7.77
N SER A 54 14.15 -4.26 8.93
CA SER A 54 14.31 -3.58 10.22
C SER A 54 15.70 -3.00 10.42
N ARG A 55 16.76 -3.75 10.09
CA ARG A 55 18.15 -3.28 10.18
C ARG A 55 18.41 -2.09 9.25
N LYS A 56 17.81 -2.14 8.05
CA LYS A 56 18.00 -1.08 7.05
C LYS A 56 17.33 0.22 7.46
N HIS A 57 16.19 0.16 8.13
CA HIS A 57 15.54 1.34 8.71
C HIS A 57 16.44 2.04 9.74
N ILE A 58 17.11 1.28 10.63
CA ILE A 58 18.03 1.84 11.62
C ILE A 58 19.18 2.62 10.94
N GLU A 59 19.68 2.12 9.80
CA GLU A 59 20.78 2.78 9.07
C GLU A 59 20.32 4.08 8.39
N LYS A 60 19.03 4.21 8.05
CA LYS A 60 18.55 5.27 7.16
C LYS A 60 17.69 6.34 7.84
N ILE A 61 17.04 6.03 8.96
CA ILE A 61 15.99 6.88 9.51
C ILE A 61 16.44 8.31 9.78
N ASN A 62 17.62 8.49 10.41
CA ASN A 62 18.14 9.83 10.72
C ASN A 62 18.46 10.63 9.46
N GLN A 63 19.08 9.97 8.47
CA GLN A 63 19.43 10.61 7.20
C GLN A 63 18.18 11.09 6.44
N VAL A 64 17.11 10.25 6.45
CA VAL A 64 15.85 10.56 5.79
C VAL A 64 15.11 11.71 6.49
N ILE A 65 15.14 11.75 7.83
CA ILE A 65 14.54 12.84 8.60
C ILE A 65 15.31 14.15 8.38
N GLU A 66 16.65 14.12 8.46
CA GLU A 66 17.49 15.29 8.23
C GLU A 66 17.28 15.89 6.84
N GLU A 67 17.22 15.05 5.81
CA GLU A 67 16.98 15.51 4.43
C GLU A 67 15.56 16.06 4.26
N ALA A 68 14.54 15.44 4.87
CA ALA A 68 13.18 15.93 4.83
C ALA A 68 13.03 17.32 5.47
N LEU A 69 13.68 17.55 6.61
CA LEU A 69 13.70 18.87 7.27
C LEU A 69 14.42 19.90 6.40
N LYS A 70 15.56 19.54 5.82
CA LYS A 70 16.35 20.41 4.95
C LYS A 70 15.59 20.78 3.66
N GLU A 71 14.95 19.82 2.99
CA GLU A 71 14.13 20.09 1.79
C GLU A 71 12.94 21.00 2.09
N ALA A 72 12.38 20.92 3.31
CA ALA A 72 11.30 21.77 3.77
C ALA A 72 11.75 23.15 4.26
N ASP A 73 13.06 23.45 4.26
CA ASP A 73 13.65 24.63 4.88
C ASP A 73 13.17 24.85 6.33
N THR A 74 13.19 23.76 7.12
CA THR A 74 12.57 23.67 8.45
C THR A 74 13.52 22.97 9.41
N THR A 75 13.41 23.26 10.69
CA THR A 75 14.15 22.60 11.78
C THR A 75 13.19 21.90 12.73
N LEU A 76 13.72 21.06 13.64
CA LEU A 76 12.91 20.43 14.68
C LEU A 76 12.24 21.43 15.64
N ASP A 77 12.77 22.67 15.71
CA ASP A 77 12.22 23.72 16.59
C ASP A 77 11.00 24.43 15.97
N ASP A 78 10.79 24.28 14.66
CA ASP A 78 9.68 24.88 13.92
C ASP A 78 8.45 23.99 13.89
N LEU A 79 8.58 22.72 14.31
CA LEU A 79 7.51 21.73 14.25
C LEU A 79 6.48 21.93 15.37
N ASP A 80 5.23 21.62 15.07
CA ASP A 80 4.12 21.64 16.03
C ASP A 80 3.75 20.23 16.51
N ALA A 81 4.06 19.17 15.75
CA ALA A 81 3.80 17.78 16.13
C ALA A 81 4.68 16.79 15.35
N ILE A 82 4.77 15.57 15.88
CA ILE A 82 5.37 14.42 15.20
C ILE A 82 4.27 13.40 14.92
N ALA A 83 4.19 12.89 13.69
CA ALA A 83 3.32 11.79 13.30
C ALA A 83 4.15 10.56 12.94
N VAL A 84 3.68 9.36 13.30
CA VAL A 84 4.38 8.12 12.96
C VAL A 84 3.42 6.97 12.71
N THR A 85 3.70 6.17 11.70
CA THR A 85 2.96 4.93 11.48
C THR A 85 3.27 3.92 12.58
N TYR A 86 2.21 3.48 13.30
CA TYR A 86 2.33 2.50 14.38
C TYR A 86 1.89 1.09 13.97
N GLY A 87 1.24 0.94 12.84
CA GLY A 87 0.73 -0.33 12.32
C GLY A 87 -0.42 -0.14 11.30
N PRO A 88 -0.79 -1.23 10.60
CA PRO A 88 -0.10 -2.51 10.52
C PRO A 88 1.24 -2.43 9.75
N GLY A 89 2.09 -3.45 9.95
CA GLY A 89 3.38 -3.56 9.27
C GLY A 89 4.30 -4.59 9.94
N LEU A 90 5.55 -4.63 9.50
CA LEU A 90 6.59 -5.46 10.08
C LEU A 90 6.99 -4.92 11.45
N VAL A 91 6.81 -5.70 12.51
CA VAL A 91 6.99 -5.24 13.90
C VAL A 91 8.36 -4.61 14.13
N GLY A 92 9.45 -5.25 13.68
CA GLY A 92 10.80 -4.72 13.83
C GLY A 92 11.03 -3.41 13.07
N ALA A 93 10.42 -3.26 11.90
CA ALA A 93 10.49 -2.06 11.09
C ALA A 93 9.69 -0.90 11.74
N LEU A 94 8.45 -1.16 12.14
CA LEU A 94 7.61 -0.20 12.88
C LEU A 94 8.29 0.32 14.14
N LEU A 95 8.95 -0.55 14.91
CA LEU A 95 9.65 -0.18 16.13
C LEU A 95 10.73 0.86 15.90
N VAL A 96 11.41 0.87 14.75
CA VAL A 96 12.44 1.86 14.43
C VAL A 96 11.82 3.24 14.30
N GLY A 97 10.79 3.40 13.46
CA GLY A 97 10.12 4.69 13.27
C GLY A 97 9.46 5.20 14.55
N VAL A 98 8.77 4.31 15.28
CA VAL A 98 8.10 4.67 16.54
C VAL A 98 9.10 5.08 17.63
N ALA A 99 10.27 4.41 17.73
CA ALA A 99 11.28 4.78 18.70
C ALA A 99 11.87 6.16 18.38
N GLU A 100 12.20 6.43 17.12
CA GLU A 100 12.74 7.73 16.67
C GLU A 100 11.72 8.85 16.88
N ALA A 101 10.48 8.65 16.46
CA ALA A 101 9.40 9.63 16.66
C ALA A 101 9.18 9.96 18.14
N LYS A 102 9.23 8.94 19.04
CA LYS A 102 9.14 9.14 20.49
C LYS A 102 10.34 9.93 21.02
N ALA A 103 11.55 9.64 20.56
CA ALA A 103 12.74 10.34 20.99
C ALA A 103 12.69 11.83 20.64
N ILE A 104 12.31 12.16 19.41
CA ILE A 104 12.14 13.54 18.95
C ILE A 104 11.01 14.24 19.72
N SER A 105 9.85 13.61 19.81
CA SER A 105 8.70 14.15 20.56
C SER A 105 9.06 14.46 22.02
N PHE A 106 9.76 13.56 22.69
CA PHE A 106 10.21 13.75 24.06
C PHE A 106 11.24 14.89 24.17
N ALA A 107 12.26 14.89 23.31
CA ALA A 107 13.33 15.89 23.35
C ALA A 107 12.86 17.32 23.06
N LYS A 108 11.85 17.45 22.18
CA LYS A 108 11.29 18.75 21.77
C LYS A 108 9.99 19.11 22.48
N ASN A 109 9.49 18.23 23.35
CA ASN A 109 8.20 18.39 24.04
C ASN A 109 7.05 18.65 23.07
N LEU A 110 7.02 17.89 21.94
CA LEU A 110 6.02 17.98 20.89
C LEU A 110 4.98 16.86 21.04
N PRO A 111 3.71 17.11 20.67
CA PRO A 111 2.70 16.07 20.57
C PRO A 111 3.13 14.95 19.62
N LEU A 112 2.86 13.68 19.99
CA LEU A 112 3.08 12.51 19.17
C LEU A 112 1.74 11.93 18.70
N VAL A 113 1.57 11.79 17.40
CA VAL A 113 0.36 11.27 16.76
C VAL A 113 0.67 9.92 16.14
N GLY A 114 -0.01 8.86 16.60
CA GLY A 114 0.04 7.55 15.96
C GLY A 114 -0.88 7.50 14.75
N VAL A 115 -0.36 7.06 13.60
CA VAL A 115 -1.12 6.94 12.34
C VAL A 115 -1.24 5.47 11.95
N HIS A 116 -2.43 5.04 11.61
CA HIS A 116 -2.65 3.72 11.04
C HIS A 116 -2.24 3.72 9.55
N HIS A 117 -1.41 2.76 9.14
CA HIS A 117 -0.84 2.71 7.79
C HIS A 117 -1.88 2.85 6.66
N ILE A 118 -3.00 2.14 6.78
CA ILE A 118 -4.08 2.19 5.77
C ILE A 118 -4.81 3.54 5.78
N GLU A 119 -5.00 4.14 6.95
CA GLU A 119 -5.58 5.49 7.06
C GLU A 119 -4.64 6.53 6.42
N GLY A 120 -3.31 6.35 6.55
CA GLY A 120 -2.32 7.15 5.85
C GLY A 120 -2.48 7.08 4.33
N HIS A 121 -2.65 5.87 3.77
CA HIS A 121 -2.91 5.69 2.33
C HIS A 121 -4.21 6.36 1.88
N ILE A 122 -5.28 6.26 2.66
CA ILE A 122 -6.56 6.91 2.35
C ILE A 122 -6.39 8.43 2.40
N SER A 123 -5.75 8.94 3.45
CA SER A 123 -5.55 10.38 3.68
C SER A 123 -4.63 11.03 2.63
N ALA A 124 -3.77 10.27 1.95
CA ALA A 124 -2.95 10.76 0.86
C ALA A 124 -3.78 11.35 -0.30
N ASN A 125 -5.04 10.92 -0.47
CA ASN A 125 -5.94 11.49 -1.46
C ASN A 125 -6.24 12.97 -1.21
N TYR A 126 -6.20 13.45 0.02
CA TYR A 126 -6.39 14.86 0.35
C TYR A 126 -5.26 15.77 -0.16
N ILE A 127 -4.09 15.21 -0.47
CA ILE A 127 -2.93 15.94 -1.00
C ILE A 127 -3.16 16.29 -2.48
N GLU A 128 -3.62 15.31 -3.26
CA GLU A 128 -3.87 15.48 -4.70
C GLU A 128 -5.23 16.13 -4.98
N ASN A 129 -6.21 15.90 -4.13
CA ASN A 129 -7.59 16.37 -4.30
C ASN A 129 -7.94 17.34 -3.17
N LEU A 130 -7.57 18.60 -3.33
CA LEU A 130 -7.74 19.63 -2.30
C LEU A 130 -9.20 19.89 -1.92
N ASP A 131 -10.13 19.63 -2.84
CA ASP A 131 -11.58 19.78 -2.63
C ASP A 131 -12.25 18.51 -2.10
N LEU A 132 -11.49 17.43 -1.90
CA LEU A 132 -12.04 16.19 -1.37
C LEU A 132 -12.39 16.38 0.10
N GLU A 133 -13.65 16.08 0.44
CA GLU A 133 -14.17 16.11 1.80
C GLU A 133 -14.97 14.83 2.08
N PRO A 134 -14.98 14.34 3.34
CA PRO A 134 -15.88 13.26 3.74
C PRO A 134 -17.37 13.68 3.59
N PRO A 135 -18.31 12.71 3.42
CA PRO A 135 -18.03 11.28 3.31
C PRO A 135 -17.69 10.81 1.90
N PHE A 136 -16.86 9.76 1.79
CA PHE A 136 -16.57 9.08 0.52
C PHE A 136 -16.22 7.61 0.71
N LEU A 137 -16.35 6.82 -0.37
CA LEU A 137 -15.92 5.43 -0.42
C LEU A 137 -14.50 5.34 -0.99
N CYS A 138 -13.62 4.60 -0.32
CA CYS A 138 -12.25 4.38 -0.74
C CYS A 138 -11.98 2.89 -0.96
N LEU A 139 -11.48 2.52 -2.14
CA LEU A 139 -10.95 1.20 -2.44
C LEU A 139 -9.42 1.23 -2.28
N VAL A 140 -8.92 0.58 -1.23
CA VAL A 140 -7.49 0.43 -0.95
C VAL A 140 -7.00 -0.87 -1.54
N VAL A 141 -6.07 -0.81 -2.50
CA VAL A 141 -5.49 -1.97 -3.17
C VAL A 141 -3.97 -1.85 -3.18
N SER A 142 -3.29 -2.79 -2.53
CA SER A 142 -1.83 -2.82 -2.44
C SER A 142 -1.27 -4.26 -2.45
N GLY A 143 0.04 -4.40 -2.25
CA GLY A 143 0.70 -5.70 -2.13
C GLY A 143 0.24 -6.50 -0.90
N GLY A 144 -0.10 -5.84 0.20
CA GLY A 144 -0.49 -6.49 1.46
C GLY A 144 -1.95 -6.30 1.86
N HIS A 145 -2.67 -5.36 1.23
CA HIS A 145 -4.01 -4.98 1.67
C HIS A 145 -4.98 -4.84 0.51
N THR A 146 -6.21 -5.30 0.72
CA THR A 146 -7.35 -5.02 -0.16
C THR A 146 -8.54 -4.77 0.74
N HIS A 147 -8.96 -3.49 0.82
CA HIS A 147 -10.05 -3.04 1.69
C HIS A 147 -11.00 -2.12 0.94
N LEU A 148 -12.25 -2.18 1.31
CA LEU A 148 -13.27 -1.21 0.93
C LEU A 148 -13.66 -0.46 2.21
N VAL A 149 -13.46 0.86 2.21
CA VAL A 149 -13.55 1.70 3.41
C VAL A 149 -14.46 2.90 3.15
N VAL A 150 -15.43 3.14 4.02
CA VAL A 150 -16.15 4.40 4.08
C VAL A 150 -15.38 5.35 5.00
N VAL A 151 -15.03 6.50 4.47
CA VAL A 151 -14.53 7.63 5.24
C VAL A 151 -15.75 8.48 5.62
N LYS A 152 -16.17 8.43 6.88
CA LYS A 152 -17.36 9.14 7.37
C LYS A 152 -17.07 10.59 7.68
N ASP A 153 -15.91 10.83 8.28
CA ASP A 153 -15.37 12.15 8.62
C ASP A 153 -13.85 12.08 8.70
N TYR A 154 -13.17 13.18 8.87
CA TYR A 154 -11.72 13.22 9.07
C TYR A 154 -11.31 12.38 10.29
N GLY A 155 -10.50 11.33 10.03
CA GLY A 155 -10.09 10.38 11.07
C GLY A 155 -11.16 9.36 11.48
N GLU A 156 -12.32 9.31 10.80
CA GLU A 156 -13.38 8.34 11.08
C GLU A 156 -13.57 7.39 9.89
N PHE A 157 -13.12 6.14 10.05
CA PHE A 157 -13.06 5.13 9.00
C PHE A 157 -13.88 3.89 9.38
N GLU A 158 -14.68 3.40 8.43
CA GLU A 158 -15.41 2.13 8.57
C GLU A 158 -15.03 1.17 7.47
N ILE A 159 -14.51 0.00 7.83
CA ILE A 159 -14.19 -1.06 6.87
C ILE A 159 -15.47 -1.81 6.52
N LEU A 160 -15.96 -1.63 5.29
CA LEU A 160 -17.10 -2.38 4.75
C LEU A 160 -16.71 -3.78 4.32
N GLY A 161 -15.54 -3.92 3.70
CA GLY A 161 -15.06 -5.20 3.19
C GLY A 161 -13.53 -5.27 3.16
N ARG A 162 -13.02 -6.50 3.21
CA ARG A 162 -11.58 -6.79 3.17
C ARG A 162 -11.32 -8.13 2.50
N THR A 163 -10.08 -8.35 2.07
CA THR A 163 -9.72 -9.69 1.60
C THR A 163 -9.73 -10.69 2.74
N ARG A 164 -10.18 -11.90 2.45
CA ARG A 164 -10.20 -13.05 3.37
C ARG A 164 -8.98 -13.95 3.23
N ASP A 165 -8.19 -13.71 2.20
CA ASP A 165 -6.98 -14.51 1.89
C ASP A 165 -5.88 -13.60 1.28
N ASP A 166 -5.35 -13.93 0.10
CA ASP A 166 -4.36 -13.10 -0.57
C ASP A 166 -4.89 -11.69 -0.85
N ALA A 167 -4.09 -10.65 -0.63
CA ALA A 167 -4.39 -9.33 -1.17
C ALA A 167 -4.28 -9.35 -2.71
N ALA A 168 -4.94 -8.41 -3.38
CA ALA A 168 -4.90 -8.34 -4.84
C ALA A 168 -3.45 -8.27 -5.37
N GLY A 169 -2.62 -7.37 -4.82
CA GLY A 169 -1.22 -7.25 -5.22
C GLY A 169 -0.39 -8.50 -4.89
N GLU A 170 -0.65 -9.16 -3.77
CA GLU A 170 -0.01 -10.44 -3.43
C GLU A 170 -0.35 -11.54 -4.46
N ALA A 171 -1.61 -11.58 -4.92
CA ALA A 171 -2.02 -12.49 -5.98
C ALA A 171 -1.28 -12.19 -7.30
N PHE A 172 -1.09 -10.90 -7.64
CA PHE A 172 -0.28 -10.48 -8.79
C PHE A 172 1.18 -10.95 -8.65
N ASP A 173 1.80 -10.78 -7.50
CA ASP A 173 3.19 -11.22 -7.26
C ASP A 173 3.35 -12.74 -7.38
N LYS A 174 2.39 -13.50 -6.84
CA LYS A 174 2.39 -14.96 -6.91
C LYS A 174 2.19 -15.48 -8.34
N VAL A 175 1.27 -14.88 -9.10
CA VAL A 175 1.04 -15.23 -10.51
C VAL A 175 2.23 -14.83 -11.37
N ALA A 176 2.78 -13.62 -11.19
CA ALA A 176 3.97 -13.18 -11.91
C ALA A 176 5.15 -14.14 -11.73
N ARG A 177 5.37 -14.60 -10.50
CA ARG A 177 6.39 -15.60 -10.20
C ARG A 177 6.13 -16.92 -10.92
N ALA A 178 4.88 -17.37 -10.96
CA ALA A 178 4.50 -18.63 -11.60
C ALA A 178 4.69 -18.62 -13.12
N ILE A 179 4.53 -17.45 -13.78
CA ILE A 179 4.77 -17.28 -15.21
C ILE A 179 6.18 -16.72 -15.53
N GLY A 180 7.10 -16.75 -14.55
CA GLY A 180 8.51 -16.42 -14.78
C GLY A 180 8.86 -14.93 -14.81
N LEU A 181 7.96 -14.01 -14.44
CA LEU A 181 8.22 -12.57 -14.47
C LEU A 181 9.00 -12.06 -13.26
N GLY A 182 8.96 -12.79 -12.11
CA GLY A 182 9.62 -12.38 -10.88
C GLY A 182 8.94 -11.21 -10.16
N TYR A 183 9.66 -10.57 -9.24
CA TYR A 183 9.17 -9.50 -8.35
C TYR A 183 9.67 -8.10 -8.80
N PRO A 184 8.92 -6.99 -8.59
CA PRO A 184 7.50 -6.95 -8.23
C PRO A 184 6.60 -7.41 -9.38
N GLY A 185 5.51 -8.12 -9.07
CA GLY A 185 4.67 -8.78 -10.06
C GLY A 185 3.67 -7.87 -10.73
N GLY A 186 3.03 -6.97 -9.98
CA GLY A 186 1.97 -6.10 -10.47
C GLY A 186 2.35 -5.34 -11.76
N PRO A 187 3.40 -4.50 -11.75
CA PRO A 187 3.81 -3.74 -12.93
C PRO A 187 4.20 -4.62 -14.12
N LYS A 188 4.74 -5.81 -13.87
CA LYS A 188 5.17 -6.74 -14.91
C LYS A 188 3.99 -7.44 -15.58
N ILE A 189 2.99 -7.87 -14.79
CA ILE A 189 1.73 -8.41 -15.30
C ILE A 189 0.99 -7.33 -16.10
N ASP A 190 0.86 -6.10 -15.58
CA ASP A 190 0.21 -5.00 -16.29
C ASP A 190 0.87 -4.73 -17.66
N LYS A 191 2.19 -4.71 -17.69
CA LYS A 191 2.93 -4.53 -18.95
C LYS A 191 2.70 -5.69 -19.94
N LEU A 192 2.73 -6.93 -19.45
CA LEU A 192 2.57 -8.13 -20.30
C LEU A 192 1.11 -8.29 -20.76
N SER A 193 0.15 -7.98 -19.91
CA SER A 193 -1.29 -8.10 -20.21
C SER A 193 -1.73 -7.29 -21.42
N LYS A 194 -1.05 -6.18 -21.70
CA LYS A 194 -1.31 -5.32 -22.88
C LYS A 194 -1.02 -6.01 -24.22
N GLN A 195 -0.31 -7.15 -24.20
CA GLN A 195 0.05 -7.94 -25.37
C GLN A 195 -0.81 -9.19 -25.52
N GLY A 196 -1.66 -9.50 -24.52
CA GLY A 196 -2.48 -10.70 -24.48
C GLY A 196 -3.97 -10.45 -24.72
N ASN A 197 -4.69 -11.56 -24.90
CA ASN A 197 -6.14 -11.54 -24.97
C ASN A 197 -6.75 -11.74 -23.57
N ALA A 198 -7.42 -10.71 -23.06
CA ALA A 198 -8.04 -10.74 -21.74
C ALA A 198 -9.21 -11.75 -21.61
N TYR A 199 -9.71 -12.27 -22.72
CA TYR A 199 -10.80 -13.24 -22.78
C TYR A 199 -10.36 -14.64 -23.23
N ALA A 200 -9.05 -14.89 -23.30
CA ALA A 200 -8.51 -16.19 -23.66
C ALA A 200 -8.82 -17.27 -22.61
N MET A 201 -8.91 -16.87 -21.33
CA MET A 201 -9.26 -17.75 -20.20
C MET A 201 -10.33 -17.10 -19.33
N ASP A 202 -11.24 -17.92 -18.83
CA ASP A 202 -12.25 -17.50 -17.86
C ASP A 202 -11.88 -18.05 -16.48
N PHE A 203 -11.23 -17.22 -15.66
CA PHE A 203 -10.85 -17.56 -14.30
C PHE A 203 -12.01 -17.33 -13.33
N PRO A 204 -12.15 -18.17 -12.29
CA PRO A 204 -13.26 -18.07 -11.35
C PRO A 204 -13.15 -16.81 -10.50
N LYS A 205 -14.27 -16.09 -10.36
CA LYS A 205 -14.42 -14.99 -9.41
C LYS A 205 -15.00 -15.56 -8.11
N ALA A 206 -14.24 -15.44 -7.03
CA ALA A 206 -14.70 -15.89 -5.73
C ALA A 206 -15.79 -14.95 -5.20
N LYS A 207 -16.86 -15.56 -4.66
CA LYS A 207 -17.87 -14.84 -3.87
C LYS A 207 -17.75 -15.29 -2.42
N VAL A 208 -17.63 -14.35 -1.50
CA VAL A 208 -17.59 -14.63 -0.06
C VAL A 208 -19.04 -14.72 0.43
N ALA A 209 -19.43 -15.88 0.95
CA ALA A 209 -20.77 -16.07 1.48
C ALA A 209 -21.01 -15.13 2.67
N ASP A 210 -22.19 -14.51 2.74
CA ASP A 210 -22.62 -13.61 3.81
C ASP A 210 -21.77 -12.35 4.02
N ALA A 211 -20.88 -12.01 3.06
CA ALA A 211 -20.05 -10.83 3.09
C ALA A 211 -19.89 -10.20 1.69
N PRO A 212 -20.89 -9.43 1.21
CA PRO A 212 -20.98 -8.98 -0.18
C PRO A 212 -19.85 -8.02 -0.61
N TYR A 213 -19.14 -7.41 0.34
CA TYR A 213 -18.04 -6.48 0.07
C TYR A 213 -16.65 -7.08 0.29
N ASP A 214 -16.58 -8.31 0.84
CA ASP A 214 -15.31 -8.97 1.07
C ASP A 214 -14.72 -9.57 -0.21
N PHE A 215 -13.40 -9.60 -0.28
CA PHE A 215 -12.64 -10.10 -1.42
C PHE A 215 -11.99 -11.45 -1.13
N SER A 216 -11.69 -12.20 -2.19
CA SER A 216 -10.85 -13.40 -2.15
C SER A 216 -10.12 -13.54 -3.50
N PHE A 217 -8.81 -13.72 -3.46
CA PHE A 217 -7.97 -13.85 -4.66
C PHE A 217 -7.16 -15.15 -4.69
N SER A 218 -7.19 -15.96 -3.62
CA SER A 218 -6.49 -17.24 -3.59
C SER A 218 -7.06 -18.23 -4.62
N GLY A 219 -8.36 -18.14 -4.90
CA GLY A 219 -9.04 -18.99 -5.89
C GLY A 219 -8.56 -18.72 -7.32
N VAL A 220 -8.49 -17.47 -7.74
CA VAL A 220 -8.02 -17.11 -9.09
C VAL A 220 -6.54 -17.45 -9.26
N LYS A 221 -5.70 -17.22 -8.25
CA LYS A 221 -4.30 -17.66 -8.24
C LYS A 221 -4.19 -19.18 -8.44
N SER A 222 -4.95 -19.97 -7.70
CA SER A 222 -4.96 -21.42 -7.79
C SER A 222 -5.41 -21.91 -9.16
N ALA A 223 -6.39 -21.23 -9.77
CA ALA A 223 -6.84 -21.54 -11.11
C ALA A 223 -5.74 -21.32 -12.17
N VAL A 224 -4.98 -20.22 -12.05
CA VAL A 224 -3.81 -19.97 -12.92
C VAL A 224 -2.76 -21.07 -12.76
N LEU A 225 -2.40 -21.43 -11.52
CA LEU A 225 -1.43 -22.49 -11.27
C LEU A 225 -1.89 -23.84 -11.84
N ASN A 226 -3.15 -24.18 -11.68
CA ASN A 226 -3.74 -25.40 -12.23
C ASN A 226 -3.71 -25.40 -13.77
N HIS A 227 -4.01 -24.24 -14.40
CA HIS A 227 -3.90 -24.10 -15.86
C HIS A 227 -2.47 -24.34 -16.36
N LEU A 228 -1.47 -23.73 -15.72
CA LEU A 228 -0.05 -23.93 -16.05
C LEU A 228 0.37 -25.39 -15.91
N ASN A 229 -0.05 -26.04 -14.83
CA ASN A 229 0.26 -27.46 -14.60
C ASN A 229 -0.40 -28.35 -15.68
N LYS A 230 -1.66 -28.05 -16.06
CA LYS A 230 -2.36 -28.79 -17.11
C LYS A 230 -1.64 -28.66 -18.46
N CYS A 231 -1.28 -27.44 -18.88
CA CYS A 231 -0.53 -27.21 -20.12
C CYS A 231 0.80 -28.00 -20.10
N LYS A 232 1.52 -27.96 -18.97
CA LYS A 232 2.76 -28.73 -18.82
C LYS A 232 2.56 -30.23 -18.96
N MET A 233 1.51 -30.79 -18.37
CA MET A 233 1.19 -32.23 -18.44
C MET A 233 0.77 -32.66 -19.85
N MET A 234 0.05 -31.79 -20.57
CA MET A 234 -0.46 -32.09 -21.91
C MET A 234 0.54 -31.73 -23.03
N GLY A 235 1.65 -31.06 -22.69
CA GLY A 235 2.59 -30.55 -23.70
C GLY A 235 2.04 -29.40 -24.54
N GLU A 236 1.02 -28.70 -24.01
CA GLU A 236 0.41 -27.55 -24.68
C GLU A 236 1.26 -26.28 -24.45
N PRO A 237 1.35 -25.39 -25.45
CA PRO A 237 2.07 -24.14 -25.28
C PRO A 237 1.37 -23.23 -24.26
N VAL A 238 2.17 -22.55 -23.44
CA VAL A 238 1.69 -21.52 -22.53
C VAL A 238 1.85 -20.15 -23.20
N VAL A 239 0.76 -19.38 -23.25
CA VAL A 239 0.79 -17.99 -23.73
C VAL A 239 0.69 -17.08 -22.50
N GLU A 240 1.86 -16.70 -21.96
CA GLU A 240 1.95 -15.93 -20.71
C GLU A 240 1.21 -14.59 -20.78
N ALA A 241 1.19 -13.95 -21.97
CA ALA A 241 0.48 -12.70 -22.17
C ALA A 241 -1.04 -12.85 -22.00
N ASP A 242 -1.61 -13.95 -22.51
CA ASP A 242 -3.05 -14.25 -22.36
C ASP A 242 -3.40 -14.58 -20.91
N ILE A 243 -2.52 -15.31 -20.21
CA ILE A 243 -2.69 -15.57 -18.77
C ILE A 243 -2.67 -14.26 -18.00
N ALA A 244 -1.68 -13.40 -18.23
CA ALA A 244 -1.56 -12.11 -17.58
C ALA A 244 -2.79 -11.24 -17.82
N ALA A 245 -3.27 -11.15 -19.07
CA ALA A 245 -4.43 -10.36 -19.45
C ALA A 245 -5.74 -10.88 -18.83
N SER A 246 -5.97 -12.21 -18.89
CA SER A 246 -7.19 -12.83 -18.35
C SER A 246 -7.21 -12.79 -16.81
N PHE A 247 -6.05 -12.98 -16.16
CA PHE A 247 -5.91 -12.86 -14.71
C PHE A 247 -6.19 -11.42 -14.25
N GLN A 248 -5.54 -10.43 -14.87
CA GLN A 248 -5.74 -9.01 -14.53
C GLN A 248 -7.20 -8.60 -14.71
N ARG A 249 -7.84 -8.98 -15.82
CA ARG A 249 -9.27 -8.75 -16.04
C ARG A 249 -10.10 -9.31 -14.89
N CYS A 250 -9.89 -10.58 -14.52
CA CYS A 250 -10.65 -11.23 -13.47
C CYS A 250 -10.54 -10.49 -12.12
N VAL A 251 -9.31 -10.10 -11.71
CA VAL A 251 -9.09 -9.36 -10.46
C VAL A 251 -9.75 -7.98 -10.51
N VAL A 252 -9.56 -7.23 -11.61
CA VAL A 252 -10.13 -5.88 -11.76
C VAL A 252 -11.66 -5.92 -11.75
N GLU A 253 -12.27 -6.89 -12.42
CA GLU A 253 -13.73 -7.06 -12.41
C GLU A 253 -14.27 -7.30 -10.99
N VAL A 254 -13.61 -8.12 -10.18
CA VAL A 254 -14.01 -8.34 -8.77
C VAL A 254 -13.91 -7.05 -7.97
N LEU A 255 -12.80 -6.32 -8.08
CA LEU A 255 -12.58 -5.06 -7.36
C LEU A 255 -13.65 -4.02 -7.73
N VAL A 256 -13.93 -3.85 -9.02
CA VAL A 256 -14.91 -2.87 -9.54
C VAL A 256 -16.34 -3.26 -9.16
N GLU A 257 -16.72 -4.54 -9.32
CA GLU A 257 -18.05 -5.02 -8.96
C GLU A 257 -18.37 -4.73 -7.49
N HIS A 258 -17.46 -5.05 -6.56
CA HIS A 258 -17.67 -4.80 -5.13
C HIS A 258 -17.69 -3.30 -4.78
N ALA A 259 -16.80 -2.51 -5.39
CA ALA A 259 -16.80 -1.06 -5.18
C ALA A 259 -18.11 -0.40 -5.67
N ILE A 260 -18.65 -0.82 -6.83
CA ILE A 260 -19.90 -0.29 -7.37
C ILE A 260 -21.09 -0.71 -6.49
N VAL A 261 -21.13 -1.95 -6.01
CA VAL A 261 -22.21 -2.43 -5.13
C VAL A 261 -22.20 -1.62 -3.83
N ALA A 262 -21.03 -1.51 -3.18
CA ALA A 262 -20.92 -0.74 -1.94
C ALA A 262 -21.20 0.77 -2.09
N ALA A 263 -20.95 1.34 -3.26
CA ALA A 263 -21.26 2.74 -3.53
C ALA A 263 -22.76 3.01 -3.78
N ARG A 264 -23.54 1.97 -4.06
CA ARG A 264 -25.01 2.06 -4.28
C ARG A 264 -25.81 1.83 -3.00
N ASP A 265 -25.31 1.01 -2.11
CA ASP A 265 -25.90 0.67 -0.81
C ASP A 265 -25.62 1.74 0.24
#